data_e54b7cd671721cfdfb4292d629d11c3d
#
_entry.id   e54b7cd671721cfdfb4292d629d11c3d
#
_cell.length_a   1.000
_cell.length_b   1.000
_cell.length_c   1.000
_cell.angle_alpha   90.00
_cell.angle_beta   90.00
_cell.angle_gamma   90.00
#
_symmetry.space_group_name_H-M   'P 1'
#
loop_
_entity.id
_entity.type
_entity.pdbx_description
1 polymer ?
#
loop_
_entity_poly.entity_id
_entity_poly.type
_entity_poly.pdbx_seq_one_letter_code
_entity_poly.pdbx_strand_id
1 'polypeptide(L)'
;QNMPAEEALPAIHAAGGVTSLAHFHKNIGLKGLSRAEQEEAIARLHALGLDGMERWYPNYTAEDSAFAAHMIEKYGLLVTGGTDFHGSNRPQIEMGHGIAGNMAIPYEVYTKIILTCKKFRKEQQENAGATAN
;
A
#
# COMPACT_ATOMS: atom_id res chain seq x y z
N GLN A 1 -12.92 -8.91 -15.18
CA GLN A 1 -11.83 -9.86 -14.86
C GLN A 1 -10.79 -9.06 -14.07
N ASN A 2 -10.43 -9.52 -12.88
CA ASN A 2 -9.43 -8.82 -12.07
C ASN A 2 -8.03 -9.13 -12.61
N MET A 3 -7.18 -8.11 -12.72
CA MET A 3 -5.78 -8.27 -13.09
C MET A 3 -5.03 -8.92 -11.91
N PRO A 4 -4.27 -10.01 -12.12
CA PRO A 4 -3.47 -10.62 -11.07
C PRO A 4 -2.30 -9.71 -10.65
N ALA A 5 -1.79 -9.92 -9.42
CA ALA A 5 -0.71 -9.09 -8.88
C ALA A 5 0.57 -9.16 -9.73
N GLU A 6 0.86 -10.32 -10.27
CA GLU A 6 2.00 -10.60 -11.16
C GLU A 6 2.01 -9.73 -12.42
N GLU A 7 0.84 -9.26 -12.86
CA GLU A 7 0.69 -8.35 -14.00
C GLU A 7 0.56 -6.89 -13.54
N ALA A 8 -0.18 -6.66 -12.45
CA ALA A 8 -0.48 -5.31 -11.97
C ALA A 8 0.77 -4.58 -11.43
N LEU A 9 1.58 -5.25 -10.60
CA LEU A 9 2.75 -4.64 -9.98
C LEU A 9 3.77 -4.17 -11.02
N PRO A 10 4.20 -4.99 -11.99
CA PRO A 10 5.10 -4.53 -13.04
C PRO A 10 4.50 -3.43 -13.93
N ALA A 11 3.21 -3.47 -14.22
CA ALA A 11 2.56 -2.46 -15.05
C ALA A 11 2.55 -1.08 -14.37
N ILE A 12 2.29 -1.03 -13.05
CA ILE A 12 2.35 0.21 -12.27
C ILE A 12 3.78 0.75 -12.21
N HIS A 13 4.77 -0.12 -12.01
CA HIS A 13 6.18 0.27 -12.02
C HIS A 13 6.62 0.80 -13.39
N ALA A 14 6.21 0.14 -14.47
CA ALA A 14 6.50 0.60 -15.83
C ALA A 14 5.93 1.99 -16.12
N ALA A 15 4.80 2.35 -15.46
CA ALA A 15 4.24 3.69 -15.51
C ALA A 15 4.93 4.72 -14.58
N GLY A 16 5.97 4.32 -13.85
CA GLY A 16 6.69 5.16 -12.89
C GLY A 16 5.95 5.39 -11.57
N GLY A 17 5.02 4.49 -11.23
CA GLY A 17 4.27 4.49 -9.97
C GLY A 17 4.87 3.57 -8.91
N VAL A 18 4.31 3.65 -7.71
CA VAL A 18 4.55 2.73 -6.59
C VAL A 18 3.25 2.01 -6.22
N THR A 19 3.39 0.83 -5.66
CA THR A 19 2.26 -0.03 -5.28
C THR A 19 2.11 -0.09 -3.77
N SER A 20 0.87 -0.21 -3.28
CA SER A 20 0.60 -0.37 -1.86
C SER A 20 -0.56 -1.33 -1.62
N LEU A 21 -0.40 -2.24 -0.67
CA LEU A 21 -1.45 -3.15 -0.22
C LEU A 21 -2.42 -2.39 0.69
N ALA A 22 -3.63 -2.14 0.19
CA ALA A 22 -4.68 -1.47 0.92
C ALA A 22 -5.48 -2.44 1.81
N HIS A 23 -5.99 -1.95 2.95
CA HIS A 23 -6.97 -2.60 3.85
C HIS A 23 -6.90 -4.15 3.84
N PHE A 24 -5.72 -4.70 4.11
CA PHE A 24 -5.38 -6.13 3.97
C PHE A 24 -6.38 -7.10 4.65
N HIS A 25 -7.08 -6.65 5.69
CA HIS A 25 -8.04 -7.45 6.45
C HIS A 25 -9.44 -7.57 5.79
N LYS A 26 -9.68 -6.87 4.66
CA LYS A 26 -10.99 -6.85 3.97
C LYS A 26 -11.14 -7.95 2.91
N ASN A 27 -12.36 -8.06 2.37
CA ASN A 27 -12.83 -9.12 1.47
C ASN A 27 -11.97 -9.31 0.19
N ILE A 28 -11.38 -8.23 -0.32
CA ILE A 28 -10.53 -8.25 -1.53
C ILE A 28 -9.07 -8.51 -1.16
N GLY A 29 -8.74 -8.49 0.13
CA GLY A 29 -7.40 -8.70 0.63
C GLY A 29 -7.21 -10.11 1.18
N LEU A 30 -6.65 -10.17 2.37
CA LEU A 30 -6.25 -11.41 3.02
C LEU A 30 -7.24 -11.83 4.12
N LYS A 31 -8.51 -11.44 3.98
CA LYS A 31 -9.57 -11.77 4.95
C LYS A 31 -9.76 -13.28 5.04
N GLY A 32 -9.90 -13.78 6.26
CA GLY A 32 -10.13 -15.19 6.55
C GLY A 32 -8.86 -16.03 6.63
N LEU A 33 -7.72 -15.47 6.26
CA LEU A 33 -6.42 -16.09 6.47
C LEU A 33 -5.95 -15.87 7.91
N SER A 34 -5.22 -16.82 8.46
CA SER A 34 -4.46 -16.65 9.70
C SER A 34 -3.35 -15.60 9.52
N ARG A 35 -2.84 -15.05 10.62
CA ARG A 35 -1.72 -14.10 10.56
C ARG A 35 -0.49 -14.65 9.85
N ALA A 36 -0.19 -15.95 10.03
CA ALA A 36 0.91 -16.60 9.32
C ALA A 36 0.68 -16.66 7.80
N GLU A 37 -0.54 -17.01 7.37
CA GLU A 37 -0.90 -17.02 5.95
C GLU A 37 -0.94 -15.61 5.35
N GLN A 38 -1.40 -14.61 6.12
CA GLN A 38 -1.35 -13.20 5.71
C GLN A 38 0.10 -12.73 5.51
N GLU A 39 1.00 -13.07 6.42
CA GLU A 39 2.41 -12.75 6.31
C GLU A 39 3.05 -13.43 5.09
N GLU A 40 2.78 -14.72 4.85
CA GLU A 40 3.26 -15.44 3.67
C GLU A 40 2.78 -14.77 2.37
N ALA A 41 1.52 -14.36 2.31
CA ALA A 41 0.98 -13.66 1.16
C ALA A 41 1.64 -12.29 0.94
N ILE A 42 1.89 -11.53 2.00
CA ILE A 42 2.60 -10.24 1.94
C ILE A 42 4.05 -10.46 1.49
N ALA A 43 4.73 -11.49 1.99
CA ALA A 43 6.09 -11.85 1.57
C ALA A 43 6.15 -12.16 0.07
N ARG A 44 5.17 -12.90 -0.47
CA ARG A 44 5.07 -13.17 -1.91
C ARG A 44 4.83 -11.89 -2.72
N LEU A 45 3.92 -11.02 -2.28
CA LEU A 45 3.68 -9.75 -2.93
C LEU A 45 4.94 -8.85 -2.91
N HIS A 46 5.67 -8.83 -1.80
CA HIS A 46 6.93 -8.11 -1.69
C HIS A 46 7.98 -8.66 -2.67
N ALA A 47 8.09 -9.98 -2.80
CA ALA A 47 8.98 -10.62 -3.78
C ALA A 47 8.60 -10.29 -5.24
N LEU A 48 7.32 -10.00 -5.52
CA LEU A 48 6.82 -9.55 -6.81
C LEU A 48 7.00 -8.03 -7.04
N GLY A 49 7.47 -7.29 -6.03
CA GLY A 49 7.72 -5.86 -6.13
C GLY A 49 6.70 -4.95 -5.43
N LEU A 50 5.93 -5.46 -4.46
CA LEU A 50 5.08 -4.60 -3.63
C LEU A 50 5.96 -3.59 -2.87
N ASP A 51 5.67 -2.30 -3.01
CA ASP A 51 6.46 -1.22 -2.42
C ASP A 51 5.99 -0.81 -1.04
N GLY A 52 4.70 -0.86 -0.78
CA GLY A 52 4.11 -0.32 0.43
C GLY A 52 2.92 -1.08 0.97
N MET A 53 2.50 -0.70 2.16
CA MET A 53 1.33 -1.25 2.83
C MET A 53 0.61 -0.17 3.62
N GLU A 54 -0.72 -0.26 3.65
CA GLU A 54 -1.56 0.67 4.40
C GLU A 54 -1.40 0.43 5.91
N ARG A 55 -0.90 1.48 6.60
CA ARG A 55 -0.67 1.48 8.06
C ARG A 55 -1.87 2.01 8.82
N TRP A 56 -2.55 3.01 8.24
CA TRP A 56 -3.70 3.68 8.84
C TRP A 56 -4.95 3.45 8.01
N TYR A 57 -5.93 2.81 8.63
CA TYR A 57 -7.23 2.55 8.06
C TYR A 57 -8.30 2.64 9.16
N PRO A 58 -9.47 3.29 8.93
CA PRO A 58 -10.43 3.60 9.99
C PRO A 58 -10.96 2.39 10.77
N ASN A 59 -11.03 1.24 10.13
CA ASN A 59 -11.59 0.01 10.70
C ASN A 59 -10.53 -1.01 11.14
N TYR A 60 -9.26 -0.64 11.21
CA TYR A 60 -8.26 -1.51 11.81
C TYR A 60 -8.50 -1.64 13.31
N THR A 61 -8.45 -2.88 13.80
CA THR A 61 -8.30 -3.17 15.22
C THR A 61 -6.89 -2.80 15.68
N ALA A 62 -6.67 -2.77 16.98
CA ALA A 62 -5.31 -2.59 17.52
C ALA A 62 -4.34 -3.67 17.02
N GLU A 63 -4.84 -4.91 16.89
CA GLU A 63 -4.06 -6.05 16.39
C GLU A 63 -3.76 -5.93 14.88
N ASP A 64 -4.73 -5.47 14.06
CA ASP A 64 -4.50 -5.19 12.65
C ASP A 64 -3.44 -4.10 12.46
N SER A 65 -3.54 -3.04 13.26
CA SER A 65 -2.58 -1.95 13.26
C SER A 65 -1.18 -2.41 13.66
N ALA A 66 -1.05 -3.23 14.70
CA ALA A 66 0.21 -3.79 15.13
C ALA A 66 0.81 -4.73 14.07
N PHE A 67 -0.01 -5.56 13.45
CA PHE A 67 0.41 -6.46 12.38
C PHE A 67 0.89 -5.68 11.15
N ALA A 68 0.14 -4.67 10.69
CA ALA A 68 0.56 -3.82 9.59
C ALA A 68 1.91 -3.12 9.87
N ALA A 69 2.09 -2.58 11.08
CA ALA A 69 3.36 -1.98 11.49
C ALA A 69 4.52 -2.98 11.44
N HIS A 70 4.30 -4.19 11.94
CA HIS A 70 5.31 -5.24 11.93
C HIS A 70 5.70 -5.66 10.50
N MET A 71 4.73 -5.84 9.61
CA MET A 71 4.99 -6.18 8.21
C MET A 71 5.76 -5.08 7.49
N ILE A 72 5.36 -3.82 7.70
CA ILE A 72 6.04 -2.66 7.13
C ILE A 72 7.51 -2.61 7.56
N GLU A 73 7.78 -2.80 8.85
CA GLU A 73 9.15 -2.83 9.40
C GLU A 73 9.95 -4.02 8.86
N LYS A 74 9.36 -5.21 8.91
CA LYS A 74 10.03 -6.46 8.52
C LYS A 74 10.47 -6.47 7.06
N TYR A 75 9.63 -5.96 6.17
CA TYR A 75 9.88 -5.97 4.72
C TYR A 75 10.36 -4.61 4.17
N GLY A 76 10.57 -3.60 5.02
CA GLY A 76 11.02 -2.27 4.61
C GLY A 76 10.03 -1.57 3.68
N LEU A 77 8.72 -1.77 3.89
CA LEU A 77 7.68 -1.25 3.02
C LEU A 77 7.46 0.24 3.22
N LEU A 78 7.06 0.93 2.16
CA LEU A 78 6.51 2.27 2.26
C LEU A 78 5.21 2.25 3.10
N VAL A 79 5.06 3.28 3.89
CA VAL A 79 3.83 3.49 4.67
C VAL A 79 2.82 4.24 3.82
N THR A 80 1.59 3.74 3.77
CA THR A 80 0.44 4.48 3.25
C THR A 80 -0.69 4.53 4.28
N GLY A 81 -1.72 5.30 3.99
CA GLY A 81 -2.92 5.35 4.80
C GLY A 81 -4.02 6.12 4.09
N GLY A 82 -5.25 5.83 4.45
CA GLY A 82 -6.40 6.49 3.88
C GLY A 82 -7.69 6.13 4.60
N THR A 83 -8.71 6.95 4.41
CA THR A 83 -10.02 6.75 5.05
C THR A 83 -10.93 5.81 4.26
N ASP A 84 -10.59 5.50 3.01
CA ASP A 84 -11.44 4.71 2.12
C ASP A 84 -12.85 5.34 2.01
N PHE A 85 -12.87 6.68 1.92
CA PHE A 85 -14.10 7.47 1.83
C PHE A 85 -14.88 7.16 0.56
N HIS A 86 -16.17 6.88 0.69
CA HIS A 86 -17.07 6.53 -0.42
C HIS A 86 -18.37 7.34 -0.40
N GLY A 87 -18.33 8.56 0.12
CA GLY A 87 -19.49 9.43 0.19
C GLY A 87 -20.66 8.80 0.95
N SER A 88 -21.86 8.92 0.38
CA SER A 88 -23.09 8.39 0.99
C SER A 88 -23.12 6.86 1.17
N ASN A 89 -22.27 6.11 0.48
CA ASN A 89 -22.18 4.66 0.65
C ASN A 89 -21.52 4.25 1.98
N ARG A 90 -20.80 5.17 2.61
CA ARG A 90 -20.16 5.00 3.93
C ARG A 90 -20.26 6.29 4.73
N PRO A 91 -21.48 6.68 5.15
CA PRO A 91 -21.72 7.99 5.74
C PRO A 91 -21.01 8.24 7.08
N GLN A 92 -20.58 7.17 7.76
CA GLN A 92 -19.82 7.25 9.01
C GLN A 92 -18.34 7.59 8.84
N ILE A 93 -17.84 7.58 7.59
CA ILE A 93 -16.43 7.88 7.31
C ILE A 93 -16.31 9.30 6.81
N GLU A 94 -15.52 10.11 7.53
CA GLU A 94 -15.17 11.48 7.15
C GLU A 94 -13.88 11.47 6.32
N MET A 95 -13.88 12.22 5.21
CA MET A 95 -12.70 12.35 4.36
C MET A 95 -11.53 12.93 5.16
N GLY A 96 -10.41 12.21 5.18
CA GLY A 96 -9.19 12.62 5.90
C GLY A 96 -9.20 12.40 7.41
N HIS A 97 -10.37 12.21 8.03
CA HIS A 97 -10.49 12.07 9.49
C HIS A 97 -10.90 10.65 9.96
N GLY A 98 -11.43 9.82 9.06
CA GLY A 98 -11.83 8.45 9.39
C GLY A 98 -13.20 8.36 10.05
N ILE A 99 -13.32 7.56 11.11
CA ILE A 99 -14.54 7.40 11.90
C ILE A 99 -14.38 8.16 13.21
N ALA A 100 -15.22 9.16 13.43
CA ALA A 100 -15.16 10.02 14.63
C ALA A 100 -13.74 10.57 14.92
N GLY A 101 -13.02 10.94 13.87
CA GLY A 101 -11.69 11.54 14.01
C GLY A 101 -10.57 10.56 14.41
N ASN A 102 -10.76 9.26 14.18
CA ASN A 102 -9.79 8.23 14.59
C ASN A 102 -8.53 8.14 13.72
N MET A 103 -8.38 9.04 12.74
CA MET A 103 -7.23 9.04 11.84
C MET A 103 -6.52 10.39 11.80
N ALA A 104 -5.20 10.33 11.92
CA ALA A 104 -4.29 11.45 11.70
C ALA A 104 -3.04 10.91 10.99
N ILE A 105 -3.00 11.02 9.67
CA ILE A 105 -1.87 10.52 8.86
C ILE A 105 -0.82 11.62 8.77
N PRO A 106 0.43 11.38 9.22
CA PRO A 106 1.50 12.35 9.13
C PRO A 106 1.81 12.75 7.69
N TYR A 107 2.09 14.02 7.43
CA TYR A 107 2.39 14.53 6.09
C TYR A 107 3.66 13.89 5.48
N GLU A 108 4.58 13.45 6.32
CA GLU A 108 5.80 12.74 5.92
C GLU A 108 5.50 11.46 5.11
N VAL A 109 4.35 10.84 5.31
CA VAL A 109 3.90 9.69 4.53
C VAL A 109 3.78 10.06 3.06
N TYR A 110 3.08 11.17 2.76
CA TYR A 110 2.96 11.71 1.41
C TYR A 110 4.33 12.05 0.81
N THR A 111 5.17 12.74 1.57
CA THR A 111 6.49 13.16 1.11
C THR A 111 7.36 11.95 0.71
N LYS A 112 7.36 10.90 1.52
CA LYS A 112 8.11 9.67 1.22
C LYS A 112 7.62 8.97 -0.05
N ILE A 113 6.31 8.89 -0.25
CA ILE A 113 5.72 8.31 -1.47
C ILE A 113 6.16 9.09 -2.70
N ILE A 114 6.07 10.41 -2.68
CA ILE A 114 6.47 11.26 -3.81
C ILE A 114 7.98 11.14 -4.13
N LEU A 115 8.82 11.10 -3.10
CA LEU A 115 10.26 10.91 -3.28
C LEU A 115 10.59 9.56 -3.90
N THR A 116 9.90 8.49 -3.50
CA THR A 116 10.10 7.15 -4.07
C THR A 116 9.64 7.09 -5.52
N CYS A 117 8.49 7.68 -5.87
CA CYS A 117 8.04 7.77 -7.26
C CYS A 117 9.05 8.54 -8.14
N LYS A 118 9.60 9.65 -7.63
CA LYS A 118 10.62 10.43 -8.35
C LYS A 118 11.88 9.61 -8.60
N LYS A 119 12.33 8.84 -7.61
CA LYS A 119 13.48 7.94 -7.73
C LYS A 119 13.26 6.89 -8.82
N PHE A 120 12.13 6.19 -8.80
CA PHE A 120 11.81 5.18 -9.81
C PHE A 120 11.76 5.75 -11.22
N ARG A 121 11.14 6.91 -11.42
CA ARG A 121 11.10 7.57 -12.72
C ARG A 121 12.48 7.92 -13.25
N LYS A 122 13.37 8.37 -12.36
CA LYS A 122 14.76 8.69 -12.72
C LYS A 122 15.51 7.43 -13.15
N GLU A 123 15.43 6.35 -12.37
CA GLU A 123 16.06 5.07 -12.68
C GLU A 123 15.57 4.49 -14.03
N GLN A 124 14.29 4.62 -14.34
CA GLN A 124 13.73 4.20 -15.63
C GLN A 124 14.30 5.02 -16.80
N GLN A 125 14.44 6.33 -16.64
CA GLN A 125 15.01 7.20 -17.68
C GLN A 125 16.50 6.88 -17.93
N GLU A 126 17.26 6.62 -16.87
CA GLU A 126 18.68 6.23 -16.96
C GLU A 126 18.85 4.88 -17.66
N ASN A 127 18.01 3.89 -17.32
CA ASN A 127 18.02 2.56 -17.95
C ASN A 127 17.60 2.62 -19.43
N ALA A 128 16.60 3.42 -19.78
CA ALA A 128 16.18 3.62 -21.17
C ALA A 128 17.25 4.31 -22.02
N GLY A 129 18.00 5.25 -21.43
CA GLY A 129 19.14 5.89 -22.10
C GLY A 129 20.34 4.96 -22.29
N ALA A 130 20.57 4.02 -21.35
CA ALA A 130 21.67 3.04 -21.44
C ALA A 130 21.44 1.94 -22.50
N THR A 131 20.18 1.62 -22.81
CA THR A 131 19.81 0.62 -23.83
C THR A 131 19.74 1.20 -25.25
N ALA A 132 19.79 2.53 -25.41
CA ALA A 132 19.75 3.22 -26.69
C ALA A 132 21.18 3.50 -27.31
N ASN A 133 22.20 3.14 -26.58
CA ASN A 133 23.62 3.24 -27.04
C ASN A 133 24.19 1.83 -27.27
#